data_d3bdf5f5bddf696e9cce5c41e9792050
#
_entry.id   d3bdf5f5bddf696e9cce5c41e9792050
#
_cell.length_a   1.000
_cell.length_b   1.000
_cell.length_c   1.000
_cell.angle_alpha   90.00
_cell.angle_beta   90.00
_cell.angle_gamma   90.00
#
_symmetry.space_group_name_H-M   'P 1'
#
loop_
_entity.id
_entity.type
_entity.pdbx_description
1 polymer ?
#
loop_
_entity_poly.entity_id
_entity_poly.type
_entity_poly.pdbx_seq_one_letter_code
_entity_poly.pdbx_strand_id
1 'polypeptide(L)'
;KLLEGAIGGMVQALEDPFTSYSPPQRSTLRQEDLRGEFFGIGATLSAANPDGTGARIEGVMKGLPAQRAGLRAGDVILEVDGEDVTKLPLLDIVAKIRGREGTKVTLKVRREGVPAPLVFELVRERVEIISVSTAKVGDVGYVALETFANFKVEDQLKRAIEELKAQGVKKLIFDLRDNGGGLLDQGCAVASAFLKEGPIVYTRTKNLTRVWCEATGQT
;
A
#
# COMPACT_ATOMS: atom_id res chain seq x y z
N LYS A 1 -11.14 11.73 20.72
CA LYS A 1 -11.05 10.40 21.38
C LYS A 1 -12.39 9.88 21.89
N LEU A 2 -13.12 10.62 22.78
CA LEU A 2 -14.43 10.16 23.31
C LEU A 2 -15.47 9.99 22.21
N LEU A 3 -15.62 10.96 21.31
CA LEU A 3 -16.53 10.90 20.18
C LEU A 3 -16.19 9.75 19.22
N GLU A 4 -14.93 9.57 18.88
CA GLU A 4 -14.45 8.48 18.02
C GLU A 4 -14.70 7.12 18.67
N GLY A 5 -14.45 6.98 19.97
CA GLY A 5 -14.75 5.77 20.72
C GLY A 5 -16.25 5.46 20.75
N ALA A 6 -17.11 6.48 20.92
CA ALA A 6 -18.56 6.31 20.87
C ALA A 6 -19.03 5.85 19.49
N ILE A 7 -18.57 6.49 18.41
CA ILE A 7 -18.91 6.08 17.03
C ILE A 7 -18.42 4.66 16.74
N GLY A 8 -17.17 4.34 17.14
CA GLY A 8 -16.62 3.00 16.97
C GLY A 8 -17.45 1.93 17.70
N GLY A 9 -17.86 2.18 18.95
CA GLY A 9 -18.71 1.29 19.71
C GLY A 9 -20.10 1.10 19.09
N MET A 10 -20.71 2.18 18.58
CA MET A 10 -22.00 2.10 17.87
C MET A 10 -21.91 1.24 16.61
N VAL A 11 -20.83 1.40 15.82
CA VAL A 11 -20.60 0.61 14.61
C VAL A 11 -20.33 -0.86 14.96
N GLN A 12 -19.56 -1.11 16.01
CA GLN A 12 -19.27 -2.48 16.48
C GLN A 12 -20.54 -3.22 16.94
N ALA A 13 -21.52 -2.49 17.52
CA ALA A 13 -22.79 -3.06 17.95
C ALA A 13 -23.71 -3.52 16.80
N LEU A 14 -23.36 -3.21 15.54
CA LEU A 14 -24.05 -3.76 14.36
C LEU A 14 -23.71 -5.23 14.09
N GLU A 15 -22.65 -5.75 14.73
CA GLU A 15 -22.15 -7.13 14.55
C GLU A 15 -21.90 -7.51 13.08
N ASP A 16 -21.67 -6.50 12.21
CA ASP A 16 -21.32 -6.69 10.81
C ASP A 16 -19.80 -6.62 10.62
N PRO A 17 -19.14 -7.73 10.22
CA PRO A 17 -17.69 -7.77 10.07
C PRO A 17 -17.16 -6.89 8.93
N PHE A 18 -18.03 -6.40 8.05
CA PHE A 18 -17.67 -5.55 6.91
C PHE A 18 -17.87 -4.05 7.20
N THR A 19 -18.55 -3.70 8.27
CA THR A 19 -18.78 -2.32 8.67
C THR A 19 -17.80 -1.88 9.74
N SER A 20 -17.02 -0.83 9.45
CA SER A 20 -16.02 -0.30 10.38
C SER A 20 -15.99 1.23 10.35
N TYR A 21 -15.75 1.84 11.50
CA TYR A 21 -15.46 3.27 11.61
C TYR A 21 -13.96 3.53 11.39
N SER A 22 -13.66 4.41 10.47
CA SER A 22 -12.28 4.88 10.23
C SER A 22 -12.15 6.34 10.66
N PRO A 23 -11.30 6.68 11.65
CA PRO A 23 -11.01 8.06 12.02
C PRO A 23 -10.48 8.87 10.81
N PRO A 24 -10.70 10.21 10.77
CA PRO A 24 -10.33 11.05 9.62
C PRO A 24 -8.89 10.86 9.15
N GLN A 25 -7.93 10.79 10.07
CA GLN A 25 -6.51 10.60 9.74
C GLN A 25 -6.25 9.27 9.02
N ARG A 26 -6.84 8.17 9.48
CA ARG A 26 -6.72 6.85 8.83
C ARG A 26 -7.47 6.80 7.50
N SER A 27 -8.61 7.52 7.41
CA SER A 27 -9.34 7.66 6.15
C SER A 27 -8.50 8.36 5.09
N THR A 28 -7.75 9.41 5.47
CA THR A 28 -6.83 10.10 4.55
C THR A 28 -5.74 9.16 4.03
N LEU A 29 -5.08 8.40 4.93
CA LEU A 29 -4.07 7.41 4.52
C LEU A 29 -4.64 6.39 3.53
N ARG A 30 -5.85 5.87 3.81
CA ARG A 30 -6.53 4.92 2.94
C ARG A 30 -6.83 5.53 1.56
N GLN A 31 -7.25 6.79 1.50
CA GLN A 31 -7.49 7.49 0.23
C GLN A 31 -6.20 7.70 -0.57
N GLU A 32 -5.08 8.02 0.09
CA GLU A 32 -3.78 8.11 -0.55
C GLU A 32 -3.35 6.75 -1.11
N ASP A 33 -3.47 5.68 -0.31
CA ASP A 33 -3.15 4.32 -0.76
C ASP A 33 -3.98 3.91 -1.98
N LEU A 34 -5.29 4.24 -2.00
CA LEU A 34 -6.16 4.00 -3.15
C LEU A 34 -5.74 4.80 -4.39
N ARG A 35 -5.20 6.01 -4.23
CA ARG A 35 -4.64 6.80 -5.36
C ARG A 35 -3.36 6.21 -5.92
N GLY A 36 -2.74 5.25 -5.20
CA GLY A 36 -1.49 4.62 -5.58
C GLY A 36 -0.27 5.51 -5.41
N GLU A 37 -0.39 6.58 -4.63
CA GLU A 37 0.71 7.48 -4.30
C GLU A 37 0.42 8.28 -3.03
N PHE A 38 1.48 8.62 -2.34
CA PHE A 38 1.45 9.50 -1.17
C PHE A 38 2.73 10.32 -1.08
N PHE A 39 2.77 11.30 -0.18
CA PHE A 39 4.00 12.04 0.11
C PHE A 39 4.57 11.59 1.45
N GLY A 40 5.82 11.15 1.42
CA GLY A 40 6.50 10.56 2.56
C GLY A 40 8.01 10.43 2.34
N ILE A 41 8.61 9.51 3.05
CA ILE A 41 10.07 9.33 3.06
C ILE A 41 10.56 8.15 2.20
N GLY A 42 9.66 7.29 1.70
CA GLY A 42 10.02 6.10 0.93
C GLY A 42 10.65 5.00 1.79
N ALA A 43 9.99 4.65 2.89
CA ALA A 43 10.34 3.53 3.74
C ALA A 43 9.13 2.62 3.97
N THR A 44 9.37 1.30 4.00
CA THR A 44 8.40 0.30 4.42
C THR A 44 8.53 0.11 5.92
N LEU A 45 7.41 0.12 6.63
CA LEU A 45 7.37 0.04 8.09
C LEU A 45 6.54 -1.18 8.54
N SER A 46 6.98 -1.80 9.65
CA SER A 46 6.20 -2.77 10.42
C SER A 46 6.07 -2.31 11.87
N ALA A 47 5.16 -2.93 12.62
CA ALA A 47 5.09 -2.71 14.06
C ALA A 47 6.38 -3.18 14.73
N ALA A 48 6.94 -2.36 15.62
CA ALA A 48 8.16 -2.70 16.35
C ALA A 48 7.88 -3.66 17.51
N ASN A 49 6.65 -3.64 18.07
CA ASN A 49 6.22 -4.42 19.22
C ASN A 49 5.13 -5.44 18.84
N PRO A 50 5.02 -6.58 19.55
CA PRO A 50 4.00 -7.61 19.26
C PRO A 50 2.55 -7.14 19.42
N ASP A 51 2.31 -6.09 20.18
CA ASP A 51 0.99 -5.48 20.39
C ASP A 51 0.57 -4.53 19.25
N GLY A 52 1.36 -4.44 18.18
CA GLY A 52 1.08 -3.58 17.03
C GLY A 52 1.53 -2.13 17.20
N THR A 53 2.24 -1.80 18.29
CA THR A 53 2.75 -0.44 18.55
C THR A 53 4.20 -0.26 18.10
N GLY A 54 4.64 1.01 18.07
CA GLY A 54 5.96 1.39 17.58
C GLY A 54 6.11 1.16 16.07
N ALA A 55 7.22 1.58 15.51
CA ALA A 55 7.53 1.38 14.10
C ALA A 55 8.99 0.96 13.90
N ARG A 56 9.19 -0.05 13.07
CA ARG A 56 10.49 -0.53 12.58
C ARG A 56 10.56 -0.34 11.09
N ILE A 57 11.70 0.08 10.59
CA ILE A 57 11.97 0.15 9.15
C ILE A 57 12.31 -1.26 8.65
N GLU A 58 11.51 -1.79 7.72
CA GLU A 58 11.76 -3.06 7.04
C GLU A 58 12.60 -2.88 5.77
N GLY A 59 12.48 -1.71 5.13
CA GLY A 59 13.24 -1.40 3.94
C GLY A 59 13.13 0.06 3.55
N VAL A 60 14.05 0.49 2.68
CA VAL A 60 14.05 1.84 2.10
C VAL A 60 14.05 1.77 0.58
N MET A 61 13.22 2.59 -0.05
CA MET A 61 13.07 2.62 -1.51
C MET A 61 14.22 3.39 -2.14
N LYS A 62 14.74 2.85 -3.25
CA LYS A 62 15.87 3.43 -3.98
C LYS A 62 15.57 4.85 -4.46
N GLY A 63 16.51 5.75 -4.21
CA GLY A 63 16.44 7.15 -4.66
C GLY A 63 15.54 8.05 -3.83
N LEU A 64 14.78 7.54 -2.85
CA LEU A 64 13.88 8.31 -2.00
C LEU A 64 14.56 8.84 -0.72
N PRO A 65 13.93 9.79 -0.01
CA PRO A 65 14.54 10.50 1.12
C PRO A 65 15.14 9.61 2.19
N ALA A 66 14.43 8.52 2.57
CA ALA A 66 14.92 7.59 3.60
C ALA A 66 16.26 6.96 3.22
N GLN A 67 16.41 6.52 1.97
CA GLN A 67 17.67 5.95 1.50
C GLN A 67 18.78 7.00 1.44
N ARG A 68 18.48 8.17 0.87
CA ARG A 68 19.48 9.26 0.74
C ARG A 68 19.99 9.75 2.07
N ALA A 69 19.14 9.77 3.09
CA ALA A 69 19.51 10.16 4.46
C ALA A 69 20.28 9.06 5.20
N GLY A 70 20.30 7.82 4.69
CA GLY A 70 21.02 6.71 5.32
C GLY A 70 20.23 5.94 6.37
N LEU A 71 18.89 6.03 6.35
CA LEU A 71 18.03 5.11 7.09
C LEU A 71 18.22 3.69 6.55
N ARG A 72 18.02 2.67 7.40
CA ARG A 72 18.29 1.26 7.08
C ARG A 72 17.18 0.35 7.62
N ALA A 73 17.03 -0.81 7.00
CA ALA A 73 16.24 -1.89 7.59
C ALA A 73 16.76 -2.22 9.00
N GLY A 74 15.85 -2.46 9.93
CA GLY A 74 16.14 -2.72 11.34
C GLY A 74 16.12 -1.46 12.23
N ASP A 75 16.16 -0.25 11.69
CA ASP A 75 16.02 0.98 12.48
C ASP A 75 14.65 1.02 13.17
N VAL A 76 14.62 1.27 14.47
CA VAL A 76 13.39 1.42 15.26
C VAL A 76 13.15 2.90 15.51
N ILE A 77 11.99 3.41 15.09
CA ILE A 77 11.63 4.82 15.24
C ILE A 77 11.23 5.09 16.69
N LEU A 78 11.91 6.00 17.34
CA LEU A 78 11.64 6.42 18.70
C LEU A 78 10.78 7.68 18.76
N GLU A 79 11.12 8.69 17.91
CA GLU A 79 10.42 9.97 17.87
C GLU A 79 10.16 10.38 16.42
N VAL A 80 9.04 11.08 16.21
CA VAL A 80 8.70 11.80 14.99
C VAL A 80 8.44 13.25 15.36
N ASP A 81 9.22 14.19 14.80
CA ASP A 81 9.15 15.63 15.10
C ASP A 81 9.24 15.95 16.61
N GLY A 82 10.05 15.18 17.34
CA GLY A 82 10.29 15.32 18.79
C GLY A 82 9.22 14.66 19.67
N GLU A 83 8.18 14.06 19.11
CA GLU A 83 7.16 13.32 19.86
C GLU A 83 7.52 11.84 19.94
N ASP A 84 7.50 11.26 21.15
CA ASP A 84 7.69 9.83 21.38
C ASP A 84 6.55 9.02 20.74
N VAL A 85 6.90 8.11 19.84
CA VAL A 85 5.95 7.28 19.11
C VAL A 85 6.04 5.80 19.47
N THR A 86 6.86 5.44 20.43
CA THR A 86 7.15 4.02 20.74
C THR A 86 5.94 3.20 21.20
N LYS A 87 4.90 3.87 21.72
CA LYS A 87 3.64 3.26 22.18
C LYS A 87 2.43 3.60 21.30
N LEU A 88 2.64 4.29 20.19
CA LEU A 88 1.56 4.60 19.26
C LEU A 88 1.32 3.41 18.31
N PRO A 89 0.08 3.17 17.87
CA PRO A 89 -0.22 2.23 16.79
C PRO A 89 0.54 2.59 15.51
N LEU A 90 1.00 1.59 14.77
CA LEU A 90 1.78 1.79 13.54
C LEU A 90 1.15 2.78 12.57
N LEU A 91 -0.16 2.68 12.32
CA LEU A 91 -0.84 3.58 11.38
C LEU A 91 -0.83 5.05 11.82
N ASP A 92 -0.85 5.30 13.14
CA ASP A 92 -0.80 6.66 13.68
C ASP A 92 0.62 7.24 13.50
N ILE A 93 1.66 6.40 13.58
CA ILE A 93 3.06 6.78 13.27
C ILE A 93 3.20 7.06 11.78
N VAL A 94 2.65 6.21 10.91
CA VAL A 94 2.64 6.43 9.46
C VAL A 94 1.98 7.76 9.11
N ALA A 95 0.85 8.10 9.76
CA ALA A 95 0.16 9.37 9.55
C ALA A 95 1.01 10.60 9.93
N LYS A 96 1.89 10.48 10.93
CA LYS A 96 2.83 11.54 11.32
C LYS A 96 4.00 11.67 10.34
N ILE A 97 4.49 10.54 9.82
CA ILE A 97 5.62 10.52 8.88
C ILE A 97 5.18 11.03 7.50
N ARG A 98 3.98 10.67 7.02
CA ARG A 98 3.40 11.23 5.79
C ARG A 98 3.00 12.70 6.01
N GLY A 99 2.79 13.43 4.93
CA GLY A 99 2.35 14.82 5.00
C GLY A 99 2.38 15.51 3.64
N ARG A 100 2.47 16.83 3.62
CA ARG A 100 2.52 17.58 2.37
C ARG A 100 3.88 17.46 1.71
N GLU A 101 3.91 17.43 0.38
CA GLU A 101 5.12 17.47 -0.43
C GLU A 101 6.04 18.63 -0.03
N GLY A 102 7.34 18.38 -0.02
CA GLY A 102 8.36 19.38 0.29
C GLY A 102 8.46 19.76 1.77
N THR A 103 7.59 19.27 2.65
CA THR A 103 7.70 19.55 4.08
C THR A 103 8.72 18.62 4.74
N LYS A 104 9.33 19.11 5.83
CA LYS A 104 10.31 18.33 6.60
C LYS A 104 9.61 17.42 7.61
N VAL A 105 10.26 16.31 7.92
CA VAL A 105 10.00 15.45 9.09
C VAL A 105 11.30 15.03 9.71
N THR A 106 11.38 15.06 11.03
CA THR A 106 12.55 14.64 11.80
C THR A 106 12.26 13.29 12.46
N LEU A 107 13.10 12.31 12.19
CA LEU A 107 13.03 11.00 12.82
C LEU A 107 14.22 10.78 13.74
N LYS A 108 13.95 10.35 14.97
CA LYS A 108 14.95 9.84 15.90
C LYS A 108 14.80 8.32 15.95
N VAL A 109 15.87 7.62 15.63
CA VAL A 109 15.83 6.16 15.55
C VAL A 109 16.89 5.50 16.42
N ARG A 110 16.58 4.30 16.88
CA ARG A 110 17.55 3.39 17.49
C ARG A 110 18.00 2.38 16.43
N ARG A 111 19.32 2.27 16.27
CA ARG A 111 19.97 1.30 15.37
C ARG A 111 20.77 0.30 16.17
N GLU A 112 20.63 -0.96 15.85
CA GLU A 112 21.41 -2.02 16.48
C GLU A 112 22.92 -1.78 16.27
N GLY A 113 23.71 -2.00 17.33
CA GLY A 113 25.16 -1.77 17.32
C GLY A 113 25.59 -0.29 17.41
N VAL A 114 24.63 0.66 17.50
CA VAL A 114 24.95 2.10 17.69
C VAL A 114 24.46 2.54 19.09
N PRO A 115 25.37 2.95 19.99
CA PRO A 115 25.01 3.26 21.39
C PRO A 115 24.03 4.43 21.55
N ALA A 116 24.17 5.47 20.71
CA ALA A 116 23.32 6.66 20.77
C ALA A 116 22.25 6.65 19.67
N PRO A 117 21.02 7.14 19.95
CA PRO A 117 20.03 7.34 18.92
C PRO A 117 20.52 8.26 17.79
N LEU A 118 20.13 7.94 16.56
CA LEU A 118 20.45 8.74 15.37
C LEU A 118 19.26 9.64 15.03
N VAL A 119 19.57 10.86 14.57
CA VAL A 119 18.56 11.82 14.14
C VAL A 119 18.69 12.07 12.64
N PHE A 120 17.56 11.99 11.92
CA PHE A 120 17.48 12.21 10.49
C PHE A 120 16.44 13.28 10.18
N GLU A 121 16.85 14.33 9.47
CA GLU A 121 15.93 15.28 8.84
C GLU A 121 15.66 14.85 7.41
N LEU A 122 14.38 14.67 7.06
CA LEU A 122 13.96 14.22 5.74
C LEU A 122 12.95 15.21 5.15
N VAL A 123 12.98 15.37 3.83
CA VAL A 123 11.97 16.12 3.09
C VAL A 123 11.01 15.11 2.48
N ARG A 124 9.70 15.32 2.67
CA ARG A 124 8.68 14.45 2.09
C ARG A 124 8.64 14.61 0.58
N GLU A 125 8.70 13.50 -0.13
CA GLU A 125 8.61 13.43 -1.58
C GLU A 125 7.49 12.48 -2.00
N ARG A 126 7.12 12.54 -3.27
CA ARG A 126 6.14 11.64 -3.85
C ARG A 126 6.66 10.21 -3.85
N VAL A 127 5.88 9.30 -3.29
CA VAL A 127 6.14 7.87 -3.25
C VAL A 127 5.03 7.17 -4.02
N GLU A 128 5.39 6.43 -5.06
CA GLU A 128 4.44 5.60 -5.81
C GLU A 128 4.31 4.23 -5.15
N ILE A 129 3.07 3.75 -5.00
CA ILE A 129 2.78 2.42 -4.47
C ILE A 129 2.85 1.44 -5.64
N ILE A 130 3.85 0.57 -5.62
CA ILE A 130 4.02 -0.47 -6.62
C ILE A 130 3.20 -1.69 -6.18
N SER A 131 2.15 -2.00 -6.96
CA SER A 131 1.26 -3.16 -6.73
C SER A 131 1.57 -4.33 -7.65
N VAL A 132 2.37 -4.11 -8.69
CA VAL A 132 2.75 -5.10 -9.69
C VAL A 132 4.27 -5.24 -9.71
N SER A 133 4.77 -6.43 -9.47
CA SER A 133 6.19 -6.76 -9.60
C SER A 133 6.41 -7.78 -10.72
N THR A 134 7.59 -7.74 -11.34
CA THR A 134 7.91 -8.61 -12.48
C THR A 134 9.26 -9.30 -12.32
N ALA A 135 9.34 -10.50 -12.89
CA ALA A 135 10.60 -11.20 -13.09
C ALA A 135 10.57 -11.93 -14.44
N LYS A 136 11.74 -12.32 -14.95
CA LYS A 136 11.87 -13.08 -16.20
C LYS A 136 12.83 -14.25 -16.02
N VAL A 137 12.42 -15.43 -16.49
CA VAL A 137 13.25 -16.62 -16.53
C VAL A 137 13.12 -17.25 -17.93
N GLY A 138 14.16 -17.13 -18.75
CA GLY A 138 14.12 -17.59 -20.14
C GLY A 138 13.06 -16.85 -20.97
N ASP A 139 12.10 -17.59 -21.54
CA ASP A 139 10.95 -17.06 -22.29
C ASP A 139 9.66 -16.90 -21.45
N VAL A 140 9.77 -17.14 -20.13
CA VAL A 140 8.65 -17.04 -19.18
C VAL A 140 8.77 -15.73 -18.42
N GLY A 141 7.72 -14.91 -18.45
CA GLY A 141 7.53 -13.74 -17.60
C GLY A 141 6.73 -14.14 -16.35
N TYR A 142 7.11 -13.55 -15.24
CA TYR A 142 6.40 -13.66 -13.98
C TYR A 142 5.88 -12.28 -13.59
N VAL A 143 4.61 -12.19 -13.28
CA VAL A 143 3.95 -10.98 -12.81
C VAL A 143 3.23 -11.31 -11.52
N ALA A 144 3.60 -10.69 -10.42
CA ALA A 144 2.86 -10.76 -9.16
C ALA A 144 2.07 -9.47 -8.95
N LEU A 145 0.79 -9.63 -8.63
CA LEU A 145 -0.10 -8.54 -8.25
C LEU A 145 -0.46 -8.68 -6.78
N GLU A 146 0.03 -7.77 -5.95
CA GLU A 146 -0.09 -7.84 -4.49
C GLU A 146 -1.46 -7.35 -3.98
N THR A 147 -2.06 -6.37 -4.66
CA THR A 147 -3.36 -5.79 -4.26
C THR A 147 -4.07 -5.13 -5.43
N PHE A 148 -5.41 -5.14 -5.38
CA PHE A 148 -6.25 -4.33 -6.25
C PHE A 148 -6.67 -2.99 -5.60
N ALA A 149 -6.19 -2.68 -4.39
CA ALA A 149 -6.53 -1.46 -3.65
C ALA A 149 -5.70 -0.23 -4.09
N ASN A 150 -5.50 -0.06 -5.41
CA ASN A 150 -4.74 1.02 -6.02
C ASN A 150 -5.32 1.32 -7.41
N PHE A 151 -5.74 2.55 -7.67
CA PHE A 151 -6.30 2.97 -8.97
C PHE A 151 -5.32 2.86 -10.14
N LYS A 152 -4.02 2.68 -9.89
CA LYS A 152 -2.98 2.54 -10.92
C LYS A 152 -2.65 1.09 -11.29
N VAL A 153 -3.36 0.09 -10.72
CA VAL A 153 -3.06 -1.33 -10.95
C VAL A 153 -3.14 -1.70 -12.43
N GLU A 154 -4.20 -1.26 -13.12
CA GLU A 154 -4.36 -1.50 -14.57
C GLU A 154 -3.16 -0.97 -15.36
N ASP A 155 -2.76 0.27 -15.14
CA ASP A 155 -1.64 0.90 -15.85
C ASP A 155 -0.29 0.24 -15.49
N GLN A 156 -0.10 -0.15 -14.23
CA GLN A 156 1.10 -0.87 -13.80
C GLN A 156 1.17 -2.25 -14.46
N LEU A 157 0.05 -2.98 -14.53
CA LEU A 157 0.00 -4.29 -15.19
C LEU A 157 0.24 -4.18 -16.69
N LYS A 158 -0.37 -3.23 -17.38
CA LYS A 158 -0.16 -2.99 -18.82
C LYS A 158 1.31 -2.73 -19.12
N ARG A 159 1.92 -1.81 -18.40
CA ARG A 159 3.37 -1.51 -18.53
C ARG A 159 4.23 -2.75 -18.27
N ALA A 160 3.95 -3.50 -17.23
CA ALA A 160 4.68 -4.71 -16.88
C ALA A 160 4.61 -5.78 -17.99
N ILE A 161 3.42 -6.00 -18.57
CA ILE A 161 3.23 -6.95 -19.68
C ILE A 161 3.96 -6.46 -20.95
N GLU A 162 3.88 -5.18 -21.28
CA GLU A 162 4.57 -4.58 -22.43
C GLU A 162 6.09 -4.70 -22.30
N GLU A 163 6.65 -4.41 -21.14
CA GLU A 163 8.08 -4.56 -20.85
C GLU A 163 8.55 -6.02 -20.99
N LEU A 164 7.77 -6.98 -20.48
CA LEU A 164 8.07 -8.39 -20.62
C LEU A 164 7.96 -8.86 -22.08
N LYS A 165 6.95 -8.42 -22.84
CA LYS A 165 6.83 -8.69 -24.29
C LYS A 165 8.03 -8.14 -25.05
N ALA A 166 8.46 -6.92 -24.77
CA ALA A 166 9.65 -6.31 -25.39
C ALA A 166 10.95 -7.08 -25.10
N GLN A 167 11.01 -7.80 -23.97
CA GLN A 167 12.13 -8.68 -23.61
C GLN A 167 12.04 -10.08 -24.23
N GLY A 168 11.05 -10.34 -25.11
CA GLY A 168 10.87 -11.62 -25.81
C GLY A 168 10.18 -12.71 -24.99
N VAL A 169 9.44 -12.32 -23.93
CA VAL A 169 8.62 -13.26 -23.16
C VAL A 169 7.47 -13.78 -24.03
N LYS A 170 7.25 -15.10 -23.98
CA LYS A 170 6.19 -15.80 -24.74
C LYS A 170 5.13 -16.46 -23.85
N LYS A 171 5.44 -16.63 -22.57
CA LYS A 171 4.59 -17.28 -21.57
C LYS A 171 4.53 -16.42 -20.34
N LEU A 172 3.39 -16.38 -19.68
CA LEU A 172 3.20 -15.58 -18.48
C LEU A 172 2.72 -16.47 -17.33
N ILE A 173 3.34 -16.27 -16.15
CA ILE A 173 2.81 -16.70 -14.87
C ILE A 173 2.25 -15.45 -14.20
N PHE A 174 0.94 -15.45 -13.91
CA PHE A 174 0.28 -14.38 -13.17
C PHE A 174 -0.01 -14.86 -11.76
N ASP A 175 0.65 -14.25 -10.78
CA ASP A 175 0.60 -14.64 -9.37
C ASP A 175 -0.28 -13.70 -8.58
N LEU A 176 -1.31 -14.27 -7.94
CA LEU A 176 -2.25 -13.58 -7.05
C LEU A 176 -2.18 -14.10 -5.62
N ARG A 177 -1.16 -14.88 -5.27
CA ARG A 177 -0.98 -15.37 -3.90
C ARG A 177 -0.82 -14.21 -2.96
N ASP A 178 -1.45 -14.31 -1.78
CA ASP A 178 -1.46 -13.27 -0.74
C ASP A 178 -2.16 -11.96 -1.16
N ASN A 179 -2.82 -11.92 -2.34
CA ASN A 179 -3.61 -10.77 -2.76
C ASN A 179 -4.95 -10.74 -2.00
N GLY A 180 -5.11 -9.76 -1.12
CA GLY A 180 -6.32 -9.57 -0.30
C GLY A 180 -7.52 -8.95 -1.05
N GLY A 181 -7.43 -8.75 -2.39
CA GLY A 181 -8.46 -8.07 -3.17
C GLY A 181 -8.26 -6.56 -3.25
N GLY A 182 -9.35 -5.79 -3.35
CA GLY A 182 -9.34 -4.33 -3.44
C GLY A 182 -10.50 -3.77 -4.26
N LEU A 183 -10.22 -2.87 -5.20
CA LEU A 183 -11.20 -2.18 -6.01
C LEU A 183 -11.76 -3.11 -7.10
N LEU A 184 -13.08 -3.23 -7.14
CA LEU A 184 -13.77 -4.10 -8.10
C LEU A 184 -13.48 -3.68 -9.54
N ASP A 185 -13.45 -2.37 -9.81
CA ASP A 185 -13.16 -1.84 -11.15
C ASP A 185 -11.74 -2.18 -11.61
N GLN A 186 -10.76 -2.20 -10.69
CA GLN A 186 -9.40 -2.66 -11.01
C GLN A 186 -9.36 -4.17 -11.29
N GLY A 187 -10.15 -4.96 -10.55
CA GLY A 187 -10.33 -6.39 -10.86
C GLY A 187 -10.91 -6.62 -12.25
N CYS A 188 -11.90 -5.83 -12.64
CA CYS A 188 -12.49 -5.85 -13.97
C CYS A 188 -11.48 -5.48 -15.07
N ALA A 189 -10.71 -4.41 -14.86
CA ALA A 189 -9.69 -3.94 -15.81
C ALA A 189 -8.56 -4.97 -16.00
N VAL A 190 -8.07 -5.54 -14.89
CA VAL A 190 -7.05 -6.59 -14.92
C VAL A 190 -7.56 -7.84 -15.64
N ALA A 191 -8.77 -8.29 -15.35
CA ALA A 191 -9.36 -9.46 -16.04
C ALA A 191 -9.55 -9.20 -17.54
N SER A 192 -9.92 -7.96 -17.92
CA SER A 192 -10.05 -7.55 -19.32
C SER A 192 -8.74 -7.62 -20.11
N ALA A 193 -7.57 -7.55 -19.44
CA ALA A 193 -6.28 -7.74 -20.09
C ALA A 193 -6.04 -9.19 -20.56
N PHE A 194 -6.85 -10.16 -20.10
CA PHE A 194 -6.72 -11.59 -20.42
C PHE A 194 -7.95 -12.16 -21.12
N LEU A 195 -9.07 -11.43 -21.14
CA LEU A 195 -10.35 -11.89 -21.70
C LEU A 195 -10.76 -11.00 -22.87
N LYS A 196 -11.19 -11.63 -23.97
CA LYS A 196 -11.65 -10.90 -25.17
C LYS A 196 -13.04 -10.37 -25.03
N GLU A 197 -13.94 -11.14 -24.44
CA GLU A 197 -15.37 -10.84 -24.35
C GLU A 197 -16.03 -11.57 -23.18
N GLY A 198 -17.23 -11.15 -22.85
CA GLY A 198 -18.08 -11.77 -21.85
C GLY A 198 -18.05 -11.11 -20.49
N PRO A 199 -19.01 -11.45 -19.64
CA PRO A 199 -19.10 -10.86 -18.30
C PRO A 199 -18.01 -11.38 -17.38
N ILE A 200 -17.40 -10.45 -16.62
CA ILE A 200 -16.35 -10.73 -15.65
C ILE A 200 -16.94 -10.85 -14.25
N VAL A 201 -17.80 -9.91 -13.87
CA VAL A 201 -18.39 -9.84 -12.53
C VAL A 201 -19.89 -9.66 -12.62
N TYR A 202 -20.61 -10.43 -11.80
CA TYR A 202 -22.03 -10.25 -11.54
C TYR A 202 -22.26 -9.70 -10.15
N THR A 203 -23.17 -8.75 -10.01
CA THR A 203 -23.72 -8.35 -8.73
C THR A 203 -25.08 -8.98 -8.54
N ARG A 204 -25.32 -9.58 -7.37
CA ARG A 204 -26.61 -10.18 -7.02
C ARG A 204 -27.16 -9.54 -5.76
N THR A 205 -28.35 -8.99 -5.88
CA THR A 205 -29.17 -8.58 -4.74
C THR A 205 -30.26 -9.62 -4.50
N LYS A 206 -31.07 -9.43 -3.46
CA LYS A 206 -32.19 -10.35 -3.15
C LYS A 206 -33.11 -10.58 -4.34
N ASN A 207 -33.33 -9.56 -5.18
CA ASN A 207 -34.34 -9.57 -6.24
C ASN A 207 -33.75 -9.39 -7.66
N LEU A 208 -32.45 -9.16 -7.81
CA LEU A 208 -31.84 -8.82 -9.08
C LEU A 208 -30.42 -9.35 -9.20
N THR A 209 -30.11 -9.94 -10.34
CA THR A 209 -28.73 -10.23 -10.78
C THR A 209 -28.45 -9.39 -12.01
N ARG A 210 -27.35 -8.67 -12.01
CA ARG A 210 -26.90 -7.87 -13.15
C ARG A 210 -25.41 -8.03 -13.35
N VAL A 211 -24.94 -7.88 -14.59
CA VAL A 211 -23.52 -7.77 -14.90
C VAL A 211 -23.01 -6.44 -14.33
N TRP A 212 -21.92 -6.49 -13.57
CA TRP A 212 -21.22 -5.29 -13.08
C TRP A 212 -20.26 -4.79 -14.16
N CYS A 213 -19.46 -5.67 -14.72
CA CYS A 213 -18.52 -5.35 -15.79
C CYS A 213 -18.34 -6.53 -16.77
N GLU A 214 -17.97 -6.18 -18.00
CA GLU A 214 -17.67 -7.10 -19.09
C GLU A 214 -16.25 -6.88 -19.60
N ALA A 215 -15.68 -7.89 -20.25
CA ALA A 215 -14.36 -7.77 -20.86
C ALA A 215 -14.39 -6.77 -22.01
N THR A 216 -13.37 -5.94 -22.09
CA THR A 216 -13.24 -4.87 -23.11
C THR A 216 -12.47 -5.31 -24.36
N GLY A 217 -11.94 -6.53 -24.38
CA GLY A 217 -11.19 -7.08 -25.52
C GLY A 217 -9.81 -6.44 -25.74
N GLN A 218 -9.26 -5.76 -24.74
CA GLN A 218 -7.93 -5.15 -24.79
C GLN A 218 -6.83 -6.15 -24.45
N THR A 219 -6.79 -7.29 -25.17
CA THR A 219 -5.78 -8.36 -24.96
C THR A 219 -4.56 -8.17 -25.88
#